data_bdd5b21beed6e88fd49e407b4f440c8a
#
_entry.id   bdd5b21beed6e88fd49e407b4f440c8a
#
_cell.length_a   1.000
_cell.length_b   1.000
_cell.length_c   1.000
_cell.angle_alpha   90.00
_cell.angle_beta   90.00
_cell.angle_gamma   90.00
#
_symmetry.space_group_name_H-M   'P 1'
#
loop_
_entity.id
_entity.type
_entity.pdbx_description
1 polymer ?
#
loop_
_entity_poly.entity_id
_entity_poly.type
_entity_poly.pdbx_seq_one_letter_code
_entity_poly.pdbx_strand_id
1 'polypeptide(L)'
;NSIELKMSEQAQPQASADQQQHQHNHHHHHHHHHHNENQSQQQVPIDPAANPANRIGRYQILKTLGEGSFGKVKLAQHLGTGQKVALKIINRKTLAKSDMQGRVEREISYLRLLRHPHIIKLYDVIKSKDEIIMVIEFAGKELFDYIVQRGKMPEDEARRFFQQIIAAVEYCHRHKIVHRDLKPENLLLDDQLNVKIADFGLSNIMTDGNFLKTSCGSPNYAAPEVISGKLYAGPEVDVWSAGVILYVMLCGRLPFDDEFIPALFKKISNGVYTLPNYLSAGAKHLLTRMLVVNPLNRITIHEIMEDDWFKQDMPDYLLPPDLSKNKNSKIDVDEDVIRALSVTMGYDRDEIVNVIEKANKQVAAGNSSSQQ
;
A
#
# COMPACT_ATOMS: atom_id res chain seq x y z
N ASN A 1 0.49 -19.84 2.23
CA ASN A 1 -0.71 -20.50 2.78
C ASN A 1 -1.99 -19.67 2.73
N SER A 2 -1.97 -18.39 3.02
CA SER A 2 -3.19 -17.57 3.05
C SER A 2 -3.77 -17.30 1.65
N ILE A 3 -2.93 -17.01 0.66
CA ILE A 3 -3.37 -16.73 -0.71
C ILE A 3 -3.83 -18.04 -1.39
N GLU A 4 -3.07 -19.10 -1.31
CA GLU A 4 -3.42 -20.38 -1.93
C GLU A 4 -4.61 -21.06 -1.25
N LEU A 5 -4.75 -20.99 0.08
CA LEU A 5 -5.93 -21.48 0.80
C LEU A 5 -7.19 -20.70 0.41
N LYS A 6 -7.16 -19.38 0.41
CA LYS A 6 -8.32 -18.57 -0.02
C LYS A 6 -8.65 -18.76 -1.51
N MET A 7 -7.65 -18.95 -2.36
CA MET A 7 -7.87 -19.24 -3.78
C MET A 7 -8.38 -20.67 -4.03
N SER A 8 -7.95 -21.67 -3.25
CA SER A 8 -8.43 -23.05 -3.36
C SER A 8 -9.86 -23.21 -2.83
N GLU A 9 -10.26 -22.45 -1.80
CA GLU A 9 -11.64 -22.47 -1.30
C GLU A 9 -12.64 -21.86 -2.29
N GLN A 10 -12.21 -20.89 -3.13
CA GLN A 10 -13.07 -20.29 -4.14
C GLN A 10 -13.08 -21.02 -5.49
N ALA A 11 -12.11 -21.93 -5.74
CA ALA A 11 -11.99 -22.69 -6.98
C ALA A 11 -12.68 -24.06 -6.94
N GLN A 12 -13.35 -24.43 -5.87
CA GLN A 12 -14.16 -25.65 -5.85
C GLN A 12 -15.47 -25.38 -6.61
N PRO A 13 -15.72 -26.07 -7.75
CA PRO A 13 -17.03 -26.03 -8.36
C PRO A 13 -18.01 -26.71 -7.39
N GLN A 14 -19.14 -26.07 -7.14
CA GLN A 14 -20.28 -26.75 -6.53
C GLN A 14 -20.57 -28.00 -7.33
N ALA A 15 -20.16 -29.14 -6.80
CA ALA A 15 -20.52 -30.41 -7.35
C ALA A 15 -22.04 -30.56 -7.24
N SER A 16 -22.67 -30.55 -8.39
CA SER A 16 -24.08 -30.83 -8.60
C SER A 16 -24.51 -32.07 -7.84
N ALA A 17 -25.36 -31.91 -6.86
CA ALA A 17 -26.23 -32.95 -6.35
C ALA A 17 -27.49 -32.96 -7.23
N ASP A 18 -27.41 -33.64 -8.35
CA ASP A 18 -28.58 -34.07 -9.11
C ASP A 18 -28.51 -35.57 -9.23
N GLN A 19 -29.35 -36.25 -8.45
CA GLN A 19 -30.02 -37.47 -8.88
C GLN A 19 -31.22 -37.80 -7.97
N GLN A 20 -32.39 -37.86 -8.67
CA GLN A 20 -33.62 -38.58 -8.34
C GLN A 20 -34.67 -37.87 -7.50
N GLN A 21 -35.77 -37.39 -8.07
CA GLN A 21 -36.96 -38.20 -8.35
C GLN A 21 -38.09 -37.44 -9.03
N HIS A 22 -38.74 -38.16 -9.92
CA HIS A 22 -39.93 -38.01 -10.73
C HIS A 22 -41.13 -37.19 -10.24
N GLN A 23 -41.72 -36.49 -11.24
CA GLN A 23 -43.15 -36.36 -11.53
C GLN A 23 -44.03 -35.47 -10.65
N HIS A 24 -44.52 -34.37 -11.16
CA HIS A 24 -45.89 -34.19 -11.66
C HIS A 24 -46.11 -32.79 -12.22
N ASN A 25 -46.85 -32.74 -13.33
CA ASN A 25 -47.40 -31.61 -14.07
C ASN A 25 -48.12 -30.59 -13.19
N HIS A 26 -48.02 -29.28 -13.55
CA HIS A 26 -49.16 -28.48 -14.02
C HIS A 26 -48.71 -27.12 -14.57
N HIS A 27 -49.33 -26.79 -15.71
CA HIS A 27 -49.25 -25.53 -16.42
C HIS A 27 -49.63 -24.33 -15.52
N HIS A 28 -48.98 -23.16 -15.70
CA HIS A 28 -49.63 -21.92 -15.99
C HIS A 28 -48.65 -20.86 -16.54
N HIS A 29 -49.15 -20.17 -17.58
CA HIS A 29 -48.59 -19.01 -18.27
C HIS A 29 -48.46 -17.80 -17.33
N HIS A 30 -47.47 -16.93 -17.50
CA HIS A 30 -47.58 -15.54 -17.95
C HIS A 30 -46.39 -14.64 -17.51
N HIS A 31 -45.99 -13.85 -18.50
CA HIS A 31 -45.49 -12.48 -18.51
C HIS A 31 -44.02 -12.19 -18.18
N HIS A 32 -43.32 -11.86 -19.26
CA HIS A 32 -42.12 -11.05 -19.30
C HIS A 32 -42.36 -9.68 -18.62
N HIS A 33 -41.49 -9.34 -17.69
CA HIS A 33 -41.11 -7.98 -17.39
C HIS A 33 -39.60 -7.84 -17.32
N HIS A 34 -39.07 -7.13 -18.32
CA HIS A 34 -37.72 -6.57 -18.24
C HIS A 34 -37.71 -5.53 -17.12
N HIS A 35 -36.94 -5.76 -16.07
CA HIS A 35 -36.54 -4.70 -15.16
C HIS A 35 -35.07 -4.41 -15.39
N ASN A 36 -34.86 -3.25 -16.01
CA ASN A 36 -33.63 -2.49 -16.00
C ASN A 36 -33.37 -2.03 -14.56
N GLU A 37 -32.47 -2.69 -13.85
CA GLU A 37 -31.99 -2.16 -12.56
C GLU A 37 -30.80 -1.24 -12.80
N ASN A 38 -31.10 0.02 -13.05
CA ASN A 38 -30.21 1.14 -12.80
C ASN A 38 -30.06 1.25 -11.27
N GLN A 39 -29.03 0.66 -10.69
CA GLN A 39 -28.66 0.95 -9.30
C GLN A 39 -27.95 2.30 -9.23
N SER A 40 -28.76 3.37 -9.21
CA SER A 40 -28.34 4.66 -8.67
C SER A 40 -27.95 4.46 -7.20
N GLN A 41 -26.70 4.78 -6.87
CA GLN A 41 -26.23 4.85 -5.49
C GLN A 41 -27.06 5.86 -4.71
N GLN A 42 -28.06 5.40 -3.99
CA GLN A 42 -28.79 6.18 -3.03
C GLN A 42 -27.85 6.50 -1.85
N GLN A 43 -27.43 7.75 -1.75
CA GLN A 43 -26.93 8.31 -0.52
C GLN A 43 -28.03 8.18 0.53
N VAL A 44 -27.81 7.28 1.50
CA VAL A 44 -28.70 7.13 2.65
C VAL A 44 -28.64 8.45 3.43
N PRO A 45 -29.76 9.17 3.60
CA PRO A 45 -29.79 10.38 4.41
C PRO A 45 -29.42 10.03 5.86
N ILE A 46 -28.49 10.79 6.44
CA ILE A 46 -28.12 10.64 7.85
C ILE A 46 -29.28 11.18 8.67
N ASP A 47 -29.92 10.32 9.45
CA ASP A 47 -30.91 10.72 10.44
C ASP A 47 -30.23 11.64 11.48
N PRO A 48 -30.67 12.91 11.62
CA PRO A 48 -30.11 13.83 12.63
C PRO A 48 -30.29 13.37 14.07
N ALA A 49 -31.12 12.37 14.31
CA ALA A 49 -31.34 11.74 15.63
C ALA A 49 -30.38 10.58 15.92
N ALA A 50 -29.34 10.35 15.11
CA ALA A 50 -28.35 9.29 15.34
C ALA A 50 -27.71 9.42 16.74
N ASN A 51 -27.73 8.34 17.47
CA ASN A 51 -27.33 8.18 18.86
C ASN A 51 -26.01 8.90 19.19
N PRO A 52 -26.00 9.92 20.09
CA PRO A 52 -24.80 10.66 20.46
C PRO A 52 -23.67 9.77 21.02
N ALA A 53 -23.99 8.56 21.49
CA ALA A 53 -23.00 7.59 21.95
C ALA A 53 -22.08 7.06 20.85
N ASN A 54 -22.45 7.19 19.57
CA ASN A 54 -21.65 6.73 18.42
C ASN A 54 -21.00 7.89 17.64
N ARG A 55 -20.64 8.97 18.32
CA ARG A 55 -20.00 10.13 17.69
C ARG A 55 -18.64 10.41 18.28
N ILE A 56 -17.69 10.76 17.43
CA ILE A 56 -16.39 11.30 17.82
C ILE A 56 -16.25 12.66 17.14
N GLY A 57 -16.39 13.74 17.89
CA GLY A 57 -16.37 15.09 17.34
C GLY A 57 -17.40 15.28 16.22
N ARG A 58 -16.93 15.58 15.02
CA ARG A 58 -17.76 15.78 13.82
C ARG A 58 -18.00 14.50 13.00
N TYR A 59 -17.63 13.34 13.55
CA TYR A 59 -17.69 12.06 12.84
C TYR A 59 -18.71 11.12 13.48
N GLN A 60 -19.65 10.66 12.67
CA GLN A 60 -20.59 9.61 13.04
C GLN A 60 -19.96 8.26 12.75
N ILE A 61 -19.83 7.41 13.76
CA ILE A 61 -19.32 6.06 13.60
C ILE A 61 -20.39 5.19 12.94
N LEU A 62 -19.99 4.47 11.89
CA LEU A 62 -20.87 3.57 11.14
C LEU A 62 -20.64 2.11 11.52
N LYS A 63 -19.40 1.64 11.53
CA LYS A 63 -19.05 0.26 11.90
C LYS A 63 -17.57 0.15 12.27
N THR A 64 -17.23 -0.95 12.94
CA THR A 64 -15.82 -1.34 13.16
C THR A 64 -15.31 -2.03 11.90
N LEU A 65 -14.13 -1.60 11.41
CA LEU A 65 -13.44 -2.19 10.25
C LEU A 65 -12.45 -3.27 10.69
N GLY A 66 -11.80 -3.09 11.83
CA GLY A 66 -10.84 -4.03 12.37
C GLY A 66 -10.42 -3.69 13.79
N GLU A 67 -9.84 -4.67 14.46
CA GLU A 67 -9.24 -4.53 15.80
C GLU A 67 -7.82 -5.08 15.74
N GLY A 68 -6.88 -4.34 16.29
CA GLY A 68 -5.47 -4.72 16.35
C GLY A 68 -4.93 -4.60 17.77
N SER A 69 -3.67 -4.97 17.94
CA SER A 69 -2.97 -4.96 19.25
C SER A 69 -3.00 -3.60 19.96
N PHE A 70 -3.18 -2.51 19.23
CA PHE A 70 -3.04 -1.13 19.74
C PHE A 70 -4.35 -0.35 19.76
N GLY A 71 -5.43 -0.91 19.21
CA GLY A 71 -6.70 -0.22 19.13
C GLY A 71 -7.61 -0.73 18.03
N LYS A 72 -8.56 0.11 17.66
CA LYS A 72 -9.62 -0.23 16.71
C LYS A 72 -9.59 0.72 15.52
N VAL A 73 -9.96 0.21 14.36
CA VAL A 73 -10.22 1.02 13.18
C VAL A 73 -11.72 1.02 12.90
N LYS A 74 -12.32 2.20 12.83
CA LYS A 74 -13.76 2.38 12.61
C LYS A 74 -14.02 3.16 11.34
N LEU A 75 -15.02 2.73 10.57
CA LEU A 75 -15.58 3.55 9.50
C LEU A 75 -16.47 4.61 10.12
N ALA A 76 -16.28 5.84 9.71
CA ALA A 76 -17.10 6.96 10.14
C ALA A 76 -17.43 7.88 8.95
N GLN A 77 -18.41 8.75 9.15
CA GLN A 77 -18.84 9.75 8.17
C GLN A 77 -18.77 11.13 8.80
N HIS A 78 -18.17 12.08 8.09
CA HIS A 78 -18.13 13.46 8.53
C HIS A 78 -19.52 14.09 8.39
N LEU A 79 -20.08 14.60 9.48
CA LEU A 79 -21.47 15.09 9.54
C LEU A 79 -21.76 16.25 8.59
N GLY A 80 -20.80 17.14 8.37
CA GLY A 80 -21.01 18.31 7.53
C GLY A 80 -20.83 18.04 6.04
N THR A 81 -19.95 17.10 5.65
CA THR A 81 -19.63 16.86 4.23
C THR A 81 -20.13 15.52 3.70
N GLY A 82 -20.55 14.61 4.58
CA GLY A 82 -20.90 13.24 4.20
C GLY A 82 -19.70 12.36 3.82
N GLN A 83 -18.47 12.88 3.89
CA GLN A 83 -17.28 12.16 3.51
C GLN A 83 -17.03 10.98 4.45
N LYS A 84 -16.78 9.80 3.89
CA LYS A 84 -16.35 8.63 4.64
C LYS A 84 -14.87 8.74 4.99
N VAL A 85 -14.55 8.39 6.24
CA VAL A 85 -13.19 8.37 6.78
C VAL A 85 -12.98 7.09 7.59
N ALA A 86 -11.73 6.70 7.78
CA ALA A 86 -11.38 5.68 8.76
C ALA A 86 -10.80 6.37 10.02
N LEU A 87 -11.29 5.97 11.18
CA LEU A 87 -10.81 6.44 12.48
C LEU A 87 -9.95 5.33 13.10
N LYS A 88 -8.63 5.56 13.13
CA LYS A 88 -7.68 4.67 13.82
C LYS A 88 -7.57 5.13 15.26
N ILE A 89 -8.24 4.42 16.17
CA ILE A 89 -8.35 4.76 17.58
C ILE A 89 -7.30 3.97 18.36
N ILE A 90 -6.38 4.68 18.99
CA ILE A 90 -5.22 4.12 19.67
C ILE A 90 -5.31 4.45 21.15
N ASN A 91 -5.29 3.43 22.00
CA ASN A 91 -5.37 3.59 23.45
C ASN A 91 -4.00 3.97 24.03
N ARG A 92 -3.90 5.12 24.72
CA ARG A 92 -2.66 5.62 25.32
C ARG A 92 -2.09 4.73 26.42
N LYS A 93 -2.95 4.07 27.20
CA LYS A 93 -2.50 3.15 28.27
C LYS A 93 -1.83 1.91 27.67
N THR A 94 -2.34 1.41 26.55
CA THR A 94 -1.73 0.31 25.81
C THR A 94 -0.40 0.73 25.19
N LEU A 95 -0.31 1.95 24.66
CA LEU A 95 0.95 2.51 24.11
C LEU A 95 2.02 2.67 25.19
N ALA A 96 1.66 3.16 26.38
CA ALA A 96 2.61 3.41 27.47
C ALA A 96 3.21 2.11 28.04
N LYS A 97 2.50 0.99 27.91
CA LYS A 97 3.00 -0.34 28.34
C LYS A 97 3.93 -1.00 27.32
N SER A 98 3.90 -0.54 26.08
CA SER A 98 4.75 -0.98 24.99
C SER A 98 5.58 0.22 24.54
N ASP A 99 6.81 0.01 24.11
CA ASP A 99 7.70 1.06 23.55
C ASP A 99 7.19 1.59 22.18
N MET A 100 5.85 1.70 22.04
CA MET A 100 5.16 1.99 20.80
C MET A 100 4.74 3.46 20.63
N GLN A 101 4.88 4.28 21.68
CA GLN A 101 4.46 5.68 21.61
C GLN A 101 5.24 6.43 20.53
N GLY A 102 6.56 6.24 20.48
CA GLY A 102 7.39 6.84 19.43
C GLY A 102 7.04 6.38 18.02
N ARG A 103 6.47 5.19 17.86
CA ARG A 103 6.01 4.66 16.56
C ARG A 103 4.80 5.40 16.04
N VAL A 104 3.79 5.58 16.89
CA VAL A 104 2.56 6.29 16.53
C VAL A 104 2.86 7.75 16.22
N GLU A 105 3.71 8.40 17.00
CA GLU A 105 4.09 9.79 16.76
C GLU A 105 4.84 9.96 15.42
N ARG A 106 5.71 9.00 15.05
CA ARG A 106 6.38 8.99 13.75
C ARG A 106 5.39 8.74 12.60
N GLU A 107 4.51 7.74 12.72
CA GLU A 107 3.47 7.50 11.70
C GLU A 107 2.66 8.76 11.43
N ILE A 108 2.21 9.43 12.49
CA ILE A 108 1.49 10.71 12.37
C ILE A 108 2.36 11.75 11.64
N SER A 109 3.63 11.88 12.00
CA SER A 109 4.55 12.82 11.39
C SER A 109 4.74 12.55 9.91
N TYR A 110 4.97 11.29 9.52
CA TYR A 110 5.14 10.90 8.12
C TYR A 110 3.88 11.12 7.30
N LEU A 111 2.72 10.68 7.80
CA LEU A 111 1.45 10.88 7.09
C LEU A 111 1.07 12.36 6.95
N ARG A 112 1.51 13.23 7.86
CA ARG A 112 1.34 14.68 7.70
C ARG A 112 2.18 15.26 6.57
N LEU A 113 3.36 14.68 6.32
CA LEU A 113 4.29 15.11 5.27
C LEU A 113 3.95 14.55 3.90
N LEU A 114 3.50 13.30 3.86
CA LEU A 114 3.27 12.58 2.61
C LEU A 114 1.96 13.02 1.97
N ARG A 115 2.07 13.65 0.79
CA ARG A 115 0.92 14.07 -0.03
C ARG A 115 1.07 13.49 -1.42
N HIS A 116 0.51 12.32 -1.63
CA HIS A 116 0.55 11.63 -2.91
C HIS A 116 -0.81 10.98 -3.22
N PRO A 117 -1.26 10.92 -4.48
CA PRO A 117 -2.56 10.34 -4.85
C PRO A 117 -2.73 8.88 -4.42
N HIS A 118 -1.61 8.15 -4.31
CA HIS A 118 -1.59 6.72 -3.98
C HIS A 118 -1.02 6.42 -2.58
N ILE A 119 -1.06 7.40 -1.70
CA ILE A 119 -0.75 7.24 -0.26
C ILE A 119 -1.98 7.69 0.54
N ILE A 120 -2.37 6.91 1.54
CA ILE A 120 -3.47 7.26 2.46
C ILE A 120 -3.19 8.62 3.09
N LYS A 121 -4.18 9.52 3.01
CA LYS A 121 -4.11 10.86 3.61
C LYS A 121 -4.47 10.82 5.08
N LEU A 122 -3.73 11.56 5.88
CA LEU A 122 -4.12 11.93 7.22
C LEU A 122 -4.85 13.29 7.18
N TYR A 123 -6.12 13.29 7.57
CA TYR A 123 -6.93 14.52 7.58
C TYR A 123 -6.80 15.28 8.90
N ASP A 124 -6.81 14.56 10.03
CA ASP A 124 -6.76 15.16 11.35
C ASP A 124 -6.25 14.17 12.41
N VAL A 125 -5.83 14.70 13.56
CA VAL A 125 -5.45 13.91 14.73
C VAL A 125 -6.14 14.50 15.96
N ILE A 126 -7.06 13.73 16.53
CA ILE A 126 -7.77 14.09 17.75
C ILE A 126 -7.06 13.43 18.93
N LYS A 127 -6.58 14.24 19.86
CA LYS A 127 -5.89 13.78 21.07
C LYS A 127 -6.75 14.01 22.29
N SER A 128 -7.05 12.94 23.02
CA SER A 128 -7.68 12.99 24.33
C SER A 128 -6.72 12.50 25.43
N LYS A 129 -7.19 12.47 26.66
CA LYS A 129 -6.42 11.93 27.81
C LYS A 129 -6.14 10.44 27.65
N ASP A 130 -7.08 9.69 27.08
CA ASP A 130 -7.02 8.23 27.03
C ASP A 130 -6.72 7.68 25.63
N GLU A 131 -6.94 8.47 24.56
CA GLU A 131 -6.86 8.01 23.19
C GLU A 131 -6.16 9.01 22.25
N ILE A 132 -5.54 8.49 21.22
CA ILE A 132 -5.12 9.22 20.02
C ILE A 132 -5.95 8.67 18.86
N ILE A 133 -6.66 9.54 18.16
CA ILE A 133 -7.53 9.16 17.03
C ILE A 133 -6.98 9.81 15.77
N MET A 134 -6.53 8.99 14.83
CA MET A 134 -6.11 9.45 13.51
C MET A 134 -7.32 9.38 12.58
N VAL A 135 -7.67 10.51 11.99
CA VAL A 135 -8.70 10.60 10.95
C VAL A 135 -8.01 10.48 9.61
N ILE A 136 -8.18 9.34 8.95
CA ILE A 136 -7.48 9.01 7.72
C ILE A 136 -8.45 8.77 6.55
N GLU A 137 -7.94 8.88 5.34
CA GLU A 137 -8.65 8.53 4.12
C GLU A 137 -9.21 7.11 4.20
N PHE A 138 -10.46 6.93 3.78
CA PHE A 138 -11.06 5.61 3.72
C PHE A 138 -10.88 5.01 2.34
N ALA A 139 -10.29 3.82 2.29
CA ALA A 139 -10.25 2.96 1.12
C ALA A 139 -10.88 1.60 1.51
N GLY A 140 -11.94 1.22 0.83
CA GLY A 140 -12.87 0.19 1.30
C GLY A 140 -12.51 -1.24 0.94
N LYS A 141 -11.46 -1.46 0.14
CA LYS A 141 -11.05 -2.79 -0.35
C LYS A 141 -9.54 -2.98 -0.11
N GLU A 142 -9.13 -4.21 0.09
CA GLU A 142 -7.71 -4.57 0.09
C GLU A 142 -7.29 -5.10 -1.28
N LEU A 143 -6.10 -4.73 -1.75
CA LEU A 143 -5.55 -5.29 -2.99
C LEU A 143 -5.40 -6.81 -2.87
N PHE A 144 -5.10 -7.32 -1.69
CA PHE A 144 -5.02 -8.75 -1.42
C PHE A 144 -6.34 -9.47 -1.77
N ASP A 145 -7.47 -8.99 -1.24
CA ASP A 145 -8.77 -9.59 -1.51
C ASP A 145 -9.16 -9.48 -2.99
N TYR A 146 -8.79 -8.37 -3.63
CA TYR A 146 -9.00 -8.19 -5.07
C TYR A 146 -8.21 -9.22 -5.89
N ILE A 147 -6.94 -9.46 -5.56
CA ILE A 147 -6.11 -10.49 -6.21
C ILE A 147 -6.72 -11.89 -6.01
N VAL A 148 -7.14 -12.21 -4.78
CA VAL A 148 -7.75 -13.51 -4.46
C VAL A 148 -9.01 -13.76 -5.29
N GLN A 149 -9.88 -12.75 -5.44
CA GLN A 149 -11.12 -12.85 -6.21
C GLN A 149 -10.87 -12.96 -7.72
N ARG A 150 -9.87 -12.26 -8.24
CA ARG A 150 -9.54 -12.24 -9.67
C ARG A 150 -8.67 -13.42 -10.10
N GLY A 151 -7.93 -14.01 -9.17
CA GLY A 151 -6.82 -14.88 -9.50
C GLY A 151 -5.66 -14.11 -10.12
N LYS A 152 -5.00 -14.68 -11.12
CA LYS A 152 -3.97 -13.97 -11.88
C LYS A 152 -4.60 -12.86 -12.72
N MET A 153 -3.97 -11.68 -12.73
CA MET A 153 -4.42 -10.54 -13.51
C MET A 153 -3.80 -10.55 -14.93
N PRO A 154 -4.51 -9.98 -15.94
CA PRO A 154 -3.87 -9.56 -17.17
C PRO A 154 -2.70 -8.60 -16.90
N GLU A 155 -1.68 -8.62 -17.75
CA GLU A 155 -0.47 -7.81 -17.53
C GLU A 155 -0.74 -6.30 -17.54
N ASP A 156 -1.68 -5.82 -18.35
CA ASP A 156 -2.09 -4.42 -18.40
C ASP A 156 -2.75 -3.95 -17.09
N GLU A 157 -3.61 -4.77 -16.50
CA GLU A 157 -4.23 -4.49 -15.20
C GLU A 157 -3.19 -4.51 -14.07
N ALA A 158 -2.33 -5.52 -14.02
CA ALA A 158 -1.24 -5.61 -13.06
C ALA A 158 -0.26 -4.43 -13.19
N ARG A 159 0.07 -4.03 -14.42
CA ARG A 159 0.92 -2.87 -14.72
C ARG A 159 0.31 -1.58 -14.18
N ARG A 160 -0.99 -1.36 -14.36
CA ARG A 160 -1.68 -0.18 -13.85
C ARG A 160 -1.55 -0.07 -12.34
N PHE A 161 -1.81 -1.12 -11.59
CA PHE A 161 -1.62 -1.13 -10.13
C PHE A 161 -0.16 -0.95 -9.76
N PHE A 162 0.73 -1.63 -10.47
CA PHE A 162 2.16 -1.60 -10.19
C PHE A 162 2.77 -0.21 -10.43
N GLN A 163 2.36 0.49 -11.48
CA GLN A 163 2.77 1.88 -11.74
C GLN A 163 2.38 2.80 -10.59
N GLN A 164 1.16 2.66 -10.04
CA GLN A 164 0.70 3.44 -8.91
C GLN A 164 1.51 3.14 -7.64
N ILE A 165 1.81 1.86 -7.39
CA ILE A 165 2.63 1.43 -6.24
C ILE A 165 4.05 2.01 -6.35
N ILE A 166 4.72 1.83 -7.47
CA ILE A 166 6.09 2.29 -7.66
C ILE A 166 6.19 3.82 -7.61
N ALA A 167 5.22 4.55 -8.18
CA ALA A 167 5.20 6.01 -8.10
C ALA A 167 5.08 6.49 -6.66
N ALA A 168 4.24 5.84 -5.84
CA ALA A 168 4.10 6.17 -4.42
C ALA A 168 5.35 5.80 -3.61
N VAL A 169 5.98 4.65 -3.91
CA VAL A 169 7.23 4.24 -3.27
C VAL A 169 8.38 5.17 -3.62
N GLU A 170 8.49 5.56 -4.90
CA GLU A 170 9.47 6.56 -5.35
C GLU A 170 9.29 7.87 -4.59
N TYR A 171 8.05 8.34 -4.48
CA TYR A 171 7.72 9.54 -3.73
C TYR A 171 8.20 9.45 -2.26
N CYS A 172 7.95 8.33 -1.59
CA CYS A 172 8.43 8.08 -0.23
C CYS A 172 9.97 8.10 -0.16
N HIS A 173 10.64 7.40 -1.07
CA HIS A 173 12.10 7.31 -1.09
C HIS A 173 12.76 8.68 -1.35
N ARG A 174 12.19 9.50 -2.20
CA ARG A 174 12.62 10.88 -2.45
C ARG A 174 12.52 11.72 -1.17
N HIS A 175 11.53 11.46 -0.33
CA HIS A 175 11.37 12.07 1.00
C HIS A 175 12.14 11.32 2.11
N LYS A 176 13.07 10.43 1.74
CA LYS A 176 13.91 9.65 2.67
C LYS A 176 13.13 8.71 3.60
N ILE A 177 11.94 8.30 3.18
CA ILE A 177 11.08 7.35 3.90
C ILE A 177 11.10 6.02 3.16
N VAL A 178 11.51 4.96 3.84
CA VAL A 178 11.45 3.58 3.37
C VAL A 178 10.30 2.89 4.05
N HIS A 179 9.41 2.26 3.30
CA HIS A 179 8.19 1.64 3.86
C HIS A 179 8.52 0.40 4.68
N ARG A 180 9.36 -0.49 4.18
CA ARG A 180 9.88 -1.72 4.81
C ARG A 180 8.89 -2.85 5.09
N ASP A 181 7.59 -2.60 4.95
CA ASP A 181 6.53 -3.60 5.17
C ASP A 181 5.48 -3.55 4.04
N LEU A 182 5.95 -3.43 2.80
CA LEU A 182 5.07 -3.51 1.64
C LEU A 182 4.57 -4.93 1.47
N LYS A 183 3.24 -5.07 1.48
CA LYS A 183 2.52 -6.31 1.25
C LYS A 183 1.10 -5.99 0.78
N PRO A 184 0.38 -6.90 0.10
CA PRO A 184 -0.94 -6.60 -0.44
C PRO A 184 -1.97 -6.14 0.60
N GLU A 185 -1.84 -6.56 1.86
CA GLU A 185 -2.72 -6.17 2.97
C GLU A 185 -2.56 -4.69 3.34
N ASN A 186 -1.38 -4.09 3.09
CA ASN A 186 -1.11 -2.66 3.31
C ASN A 186 -1.40 -1.80 2.08
N LEU A 187 -1.87 -2.42 1.00
CA LEU A 187 -2.27 -1.76 -0.23
C LEU A 187 -3.79 -1.79 -0.33
N LEU A 188 -4.41 -0.64 -0.09
CA LEU A 188 -5.85 -0.48 -0.14
C LEU A 188 -6.28 0.02 -1.51
N LEU A 189 -7.54 -0.18 -1.86
CA LEU A 189 -8.16 0.30 -3.09
C LEU A 189 -9.35 1.20 -2.76
N ASP A 190 -9.41 2.34 -3.43
CA ASP A 190 -10.59 3.20 -3.41
C ASP A 190 -11.72 2.65 -4.32
N ASP A 191 -12.84 3.35 -4.41
CA ASP A 191 -14.00 2.94 -5.21
C ASP A 191 -13.71 2.91 -6.72
N GLN A 192 -12.71 3.65 -7.18
CA GLN A 192 -12.23 3.65 -8.57
C GLN A 192 -11.09 2.66 -8.82
N LEU A 193 -10.79 1.78 -7.85
CA LEU A 193 -9.67 0.84 -7.91
C LEU A 193 -8.31 1.53 -8.04
N ASN A 194 -8.11 2.68 -7.40
CA ASN A 194 -6.81 3.29 -7.25
C ASN A 194 -6.14 2.78 -5.98
N VAL A 195 -4.85 2.48 -6.08
CA VAL A 195 -4.06 2.02 -4.94
C VAL A 195 -3.83 3.16 -3.95
N LYS A 196 -3.95 2.83 -2.66
CA LYS A 196 -3.64 3.70 -1.52
C LYS A 196 -2.73 2.93 -0.56
N ILE A 197 -1.46 3.33 -0.47
CA ILE A 197 -0.51 2.72 0.46
C ILE A 197 -0.84 3.17 1.88
N ALA A 198 -0.94 2.20 2.79
CA ALA A 198 -1.22 2.41 4.20
C ALA A 198 -0.10 1.84 5.09
N ASP A 199 -0.23 2.03 6.41
CA ASP A 199 0.63 1.46 7.44
C ASP A 199 2.12 1.85 7.35
N PHE A 200 2.39 3.14 7.40
CA PHE A 200 3.75 3.69 7.51
C PHE A 200 4.36 3.57 8.92
N GLY A 201 3.60 3.11 9.91
CA GLY A 201 4.02 3.09 11.32
C GLY A 201 5.16 2.15 11.63
N LEU A 202 5.37 1.11 10.83
CA LEU A 202 6.45 0.14 10.99
C LEU A 202 7.71 0.51 10.21
N SER A 203 7.62 1.48 9.31
CA SER A 203 8.63 1.75 8.29
C SER A 203 10.00 2.11 8.82
N ASN A 204 10.17 2.71 9.99
CA ASN A 204 11.47 3.21 10.46
C ASN A 204 12.00 2.58 11.76
N ILE A 205 11.39 1.55 12.29
CA ILE A 205 11.69 1.09 13.66
C ILE A 205 12.58 -0.14 13.69
N MET A 206 13.09 -0.53 12.55
CA MET A 206 13.86 -1.76 12.40
C MET A 206 15.34 -1.62 12.71
N THR A 207 15.78 -0.55 13.38
CA THR A 207 17.17 -0.43 13.83
C THR A 207 17.54 -1.36 14.98
N ASP A 208 16.57 -2.03 15.63
CA ASP A 208 16.81 -2.74 16.88
C ASP A 208 16.66 -4.28 16.82
N GLY A 209 16.96 -4.92 15.70
CA GLY A 209 17.16 -6.40 15.66
C GLY A 209 15.96 -7.30 16.07
N ASN A 210 14.84 -6.74 16.50
CA ASN A 210 13.66 -7.45 16.99
C ASN A 210 12.53 -7.63 15.95
N PHE A 211 12.82 -7.37 14.68
CA PHE A 211 11.81 -7.38 13.62
C PHE A 211 11.09 -8.72 13.47
N LEU A 212 11.82 -9.83 13.56
CA LEU A 212 11.25 -11.16 13.41
C LEU A 212 10.33 -11.59 14.56
N LYS A 213 10.41 -10.93 15.72
CA LYS A 213 9.59 -11.27 16.91
C LYS A 213 8.25 -10.55 16.99
N THR A 214 8.08 -9.44 16.29
CA THR A 214 6.87 -8.60 16.40
C THR A 214 6.02 -8.57 15.13
N SER A 215 6.48 -9.16 14.04
CA SER A 215 5.71 -9.23 12.81
C SER A 215 4.76 -10.43 12.87
N CYS A 216 3.51 -10.19 13.23
CA CYS A 216 2.40 -11.13 13.00
C CYS A 216 2.06 -11.26 11.50
N GLY A 217 2.97 -10.84 10.60
CA GLY A 217 2.81 -10.88 9.16
C GLY A 217 3.56 -12.05 8.52
N SER A 218 3.13 -12.45 7.35
CA SER A 218 3.79 -13.45 6.52
C SER A 218 5.16 -12.93 6.05
N PRO A 219 6.28 -13.64 6.31
CA PRO A 219 7.62 -13.22 5.87
C PRO A 219 7.82 -13.34 4.36
N ASN A 220 6.85 -13.83 3.63
CA ASN A 220 6.91 -14.09 2.19
C ASN A 220 7.27 -12.85 1.34
N TYR A 221 7.00 -11.64 1.87
CA TYR A 221 7.28 -10.37 1.19
C TYR A 221 8.60 -9.72 1.64
N ALA A 222 9.25 -10.25 2.67
CA ALA A 222 10.45 -9.69 3.23
C ALA A 222 11.69 -10.01 2.39
N ALA A 223 12.57 -9.02 2.22
CA ALA A 223 13.83 -9.19 1.49
C ALA A 223 14.82 -10.09 2.23
N PRO A 224 15.74 -10.78 1.53
CA PRO A 224 16.74 -11.66 2.13
C PRO A 224 17.58 -10.99 3.21
N GLU A 225 17.98 -9.74 2.99
CA GLU A 225 18.76 -8.96 3.96
C GLU A 225 17.96 -8.64 5.22
N VAL A 226 16.64 -8.50 5.13
CA VAL A 226 15.74 -8.31 6.28
C VAL A 226 15.63 -9.59 7.08
N ILE A 227 15.43 -10.74 6.42
CA ILE A 227 15.34 -12.06 7.06
C ILE A 227 16.64 -12.42 7.76
N SER A 228 17.80 -12.08 7.18
CA SER A 228 19.11 -12.34 7.76
C SER A 228 19.49 -11.37 8.89
N GLY A 229 18.62 -10.42 9.24
CA GLY A 229 18.83 -9.46 10.32
C GLY A 229 19.94 -8.45 10.04
N LYS A 230 20.26 -8.17 8.78
CA LYS A 230 21.22 -7.12 8.43
C LYS A 230 20.65 -5.76 8.80
N LEU A 231 21.43 -4.97 9.51
CA LEU A 231 21.04 -3.66 10.06
C LEU A 231 20.73 -2.60 8.98
N TYR A 232 21.19 -2.82 7.75
CA TYR A 232 20.97 -1.91 6.63
C TYR A 232 19.83 -2.42 5.74
N ALA A 233 18.64 -1.89 5.97
CA ALA A 233 17.49 -2.05 5.09
C ALA A 233 17.11 -0.67 4.53
N GLY A 234 17.65 -0.35 3.36
CA GLY A 234 17.39 0.87 2.62
C GLY A 234 16.24 0.71 1.61
N PRO A 235 16.16 1.61 0.61
CA PRO A 235 15.13 1.57 -0.43
C PRO A 235 15.02 0.24 -1.18
N GLU A 236 16.09 -0.52 -1.29
CA GLU A 236 16.16 -1.81 -1.97
C GLU A 236 15.25 -2.89 -1.38
N VAL A 237 14.87 -2.78 -0.09
CA VAL A 237 13.92 -3.73 0.51
C VAL A 237 12.51 -3.53 -0.03
N ASP A 238 12.11 -2.29 -0.31
CA ASP A 238 10.81 -1.99 -0.90
C ASP A 238 10.74 -2.48 -2.35
N VAL A 239 11.87 -2.44 -3.08
CA VAL A 239 11.97 -3.00 -4.44
C VAL A 239 11.73 -4.50 -4.43
N TRP A 240 12.34 -5.24 -3.51
CA TRP A 240 12.08 -6.67 -3.37
C TRP A 240 10.61 -6.95 -3.08
N SER A 241 10.05 -6.30 -2.07
CA SER A 241 8.65 -6.47 -1.68
C SER A 241 7.68 -6.13 -2.83
N ALA A 242 7.94 -5.04 -3.56
CA ALA A 242 7.19 -4.67 -4.76
C ALA A 242 7.30 -5.74 -5.86
N GLY A 243 8.47 -6.37 -6.02
CA GLY A 243 8.67 -7.50 -6.94
C GLY A 243 7.84 -8.72 -6.57
N VAL A 244 7.76 -9.04 -5.28
CA VAL A 244 6.87 -10.11 -4.78
C VAL A 244 5.40 -9.78 -5.06
N ILE A 245 4.98 -8.55 -4.83
CA ILE A 245 3.60 -8.09 -5.11
C ILE A 245 3.30 -8.19 -6.61
N LEU A 246 4.20 -7.76 -7.48
CA LEU A 246 4.04 -7.88 -8.93
C LEU A 246 3.91 -9.36 -9.35
N TYR A 247 4.76 -10.23 -8.79
CA TYR A 247 4.67 -11.67 -9.05
C TYR A 247 3.30 -12.22 -8.65
N VAL A 248 2.79 -11.86 -7.48
CA VAL A 248 1.47 -12.31 -7.00
C VAL A 248 0.34 -11.81 -7.91
N MET A 249 0.39 -10.56 -8.35
CA MET A 249 -0.62 -10.02 -9.29
C MET A 249 -0.62 -10.78 -10.63
N LEU A 250 0.56 -11.08 -11.17
CA LEU A 250 0.71 -11.74 -12.47
C LEU A 250 0.48 -13.25 -12.44
N CYS A 251 0.81 -13.89 -11.31
CA CYS A 251 0.82 -15.35 -11.20
C CYS A 251 -0.30 -15.92 -10.34
N GLY A 252 -0.95 -15.09 -9.50
CA GLY A 252 -1.97 -15.51 -8.56
C GLY A 252 -1.44 -16.37 -7.40
N ARG A 253 -0.14 -16.44 -7.21
CA ARG A 253 0.53 -17.21 -6.15
C ARG A 253 1.80 -16.50 -5.70
N LEU A 254 2.29 -16.89 -4.52
CA LEU A 254 3.56 -16.39 -3.98
C LEU A 254 4.77 -16.97 -4.74
N PRO A 255 5.84 -16.19 -4.98
CA PRO A 255 7.10 -16.71 -5.53
C PRO A 255 7.85 -17.59 -4.53
N PHE A 256 7.74 -17.26 -3.23
CA PHE A 256 8.35 -17.99 -2.13
C PHE A 256 7.27 -18.37 -1.13
N ASP A 257 7.04 -19.64 -0.98
CA ASP A 257 6.09 -20.20 -0.01
C ASP A 257 6.55 -21.55 0.51
N ASP A 258 6.32 -21.78 1.81
CA ASP A 258 6.55 -23.05 2.47
C ASP A 258 5.85 -23.03 3.83
N GLU A 259 5.24 -24.15 4.23
CA GLU A 259 4.63 -24.29 5.57
C GLU A 259 5.67 -24.28 6.68
N PHE A 260 6.89 -24.78 6.37
CA PHE A 260 8.01 -24.80 7.29
C PHE A 260 8.83 -23.52 7.14
N ILE A 261 8.73 -22.63 8.13
CA ILE A 261 9.35 -21.30 8.10
C ILE A 261 10.86 -21.32 7.78
N PRO A 262 11.69 -22.23 8.36
CA PRO A 262 13.10 -22.31 7.97
C PRO A 262 13.31 -22.65 6.49
N ALA A 263 12.46 -23.49 5.89
CA ALA A 263 12.50 -23.80 4.46
C ALA A 263 12.10 -22.58 3.61
N LEU A 264 11.08 -21.82 4.03
CA LEU A 264 10.72 -20.56 3.41
C LEU A 264 11.88 -19.56 3.41
N PHE A 265 12.53 -19.38 4.55
CA PHE A 265 13.70 -18.50 4.68
C PHE A 265 14.84 -18.92 3.76
N LYS A 266 15.08 -20.23 3.63
CA LYS A 266 16.09 -20.77 2.72
C LYS A 266 15.74 -20.47 1.24
N LYS A 267 14.47 -20.62 0.83
CA LYS A 267 14.02 -20.28 -0.51
C LYS A 267 14.23 -18.80 -0.82
N ILE A 268 13.86 -17.91 0.10
CA ILE A 268 14.06 -16.46 -0.04
C ILE A 268 15.54 -16.12 -0.11
N SER A 269 16.36 -16.64 0.82
CA SER A 269 17.79 -16.34 0.89
C SER A 269 18.56 -16.85 -0.33
N ASN A 270 18.09 -17.90 -0.97
CA ASN A 270 18.68 -18.46 -2.20
C ASN A 270 18.07 -17.88 -3.48
N GLY A 271 17.00 -17.10 -3.39
CA GLY A 271 16.29 -16.53 -4.54
C GLY A 271 15.69 -17.62 -5.45
N VAL A 272 15.20 -18.73 -4.87
CA VAL A 272 14.66 -19.86 -5.63
C VAL A 272 13.16 -19.68 -5.84
N TYR A 273 12.77 -19.35 -7.06
CA TYR A 273 11.38 -19.22 -7.52
C TYR A 273 11.26 -19.61 -9.00
N THR A 274 10.05 -19.81 -9.48
CA THR A 274 9.77 -20.19 -10.88
C THR A 274 8.99 -19.10 -11.58
N LEU A 275 9.25 -18.89 -12.86
CA LEU A 275 8.50 -18.00 -13.73
C LEU A 275 7.63 -18.81 -14.69
N PRO A 276 6.29 -18.58 -14.68
CA PRO A 276 5.38 -19.23 -15.62
C PRO A 276 5.66 -18.84 -17.07
N ASN A 277 5.41 -19.77 -17.99
CA ASN A 277 5.66 -19.57 -19.43
C ASN A 277 4.70 -18.55 -20.08
N TYR A 278 3.53 -18.29 -19.46
CA TYR A 278 2.54 -17.36 -20.00
C TYR A 278 2.92 -15.88 -19.79
N LEU A 279 3.91 -15.59 -18.97
CA LEU A 279 4.37 -14.21 -18.79
C LEU A 279 5.12 -13.71 -20.03
N SER A 280 4.91 -12.45 -20.38
CA SER A 280 5.69 -11.80 -21.43
C SER A 280 7.18 -11.74 -21.11
N ALA A 281 8.02 -11.59 -22.11
CA ALA A 281 9.45 -11.42 -21.92
C ALA A 281 9.79 -10.18 -21.08
N GLY A 282 9.05 -9.08 -21.26
CA GLY A 282 9.22 -7.85 -20.48
C GLY A 282 8.88 -8.04 -18.98
N ALA A 283 7.77 -8.69 -18.66
CA ALA A 283 7.38 -8.99 -17.29
C ALA A 283 8.42 -9.89 -16.60
N LYS A 284 8.86 -10.96 -17.28
CA LYS A 284 9.91 -11.85 -16.77
C LYS A 284 11.22 -11.10 -16.52
N HIS A 285 11.63 -10.26 -17.46
CA HIS A 285 12.86 -9.47 -17.35
C HIS A 285 12.81 -8.56 -16.13
N LEU A 286 11.72 -7.82 -15.93
CA LEU A 286 11.57 -6.93 -14.78
C LEU A 286 11.57 -7.71 -13.45
N LEU A 287 10.77 -8.77 -13.34
CA LEU A 287 10.72 -9.61 -12.14
C LEU A 287 12.09 -10.17 -11.75
N THR A 288 12.87 -10.66 -12.72
CA THR A 288 14.21 -11.23 -12.47
C THR A 288 15.21 -10.18 -12.01
N ARG A 289 15.04 -8.93 -12.36
CA ARG A 289 15.87 -7.82 -11.88
C ARG A 289 15.45 -7.31 -10.50
N MET A 290 14.17 -7.45 -10.15
CA MET A 290 13.66 -7.06 -8.83
C MET A 290 13.93 -8.10 -7.75
N LEU A 291 13.74 -9.39 -8.05
CA LEU A 291 13.93 -10.50 -7.11
C LEU A 291 15.38 -11.01 -7.13
N VAL A 292 16.32 -10.09 -6.97
CA VAL A 292 17.77 -10.35 -6.87
C VAL A 292 18.17 -10.35 -5.41
N VAL A 293 18.80 -11.45 -4.95
CA VAL A 293 19.18 -11.65 -3.54
C VAL A 293 20.15 -10.59 -3.06
N ASN A 294 21.20 -10.30 -3.85
CA ASN A 294 22.15 -9.26 -3.51
C ASN A 294 21.54 -7.88 -3.76
N PRO A 295 21.29 -7.06 -2.71
CA PRO A 295 20.67 -5.74 -2.87
C PRO A 295 21.48 -4.78 -3.73
N LEU A 296 22.78 -4.94 -3.83
CA LEU A 296 23.65 -4.10 -4.67
C LEU A 296 23.45 -4.35 -6.17
N ASN A 297 23.00 -5.55 -6.54
CA ASN A 297 22.71 -5.94 -7.93
C ASN A 297 21.22 -5.84 -8.27
N ARG A 298 20.38 -5.57 -7.27
CA ARG A 298 18.94 -5.41 -7.43
C ARG A 298 18.64 -4.10 -8.15
N ILE A 299 17.69 -4.13 -9.09
CA ILE A 299 17.22 -2.94 -9.81
C ILE A 299 16.76 -1.85 -8.81
N THR A 300 17.06 -0.61 -9.13
CA THR A 300 16.61 0.55 -8.35
C THR A 300 15.22 1.02 -8.77
N ILE A 301 14.53 1.80 -7.94
CA ILE A 301 13.24 2.41 -8.31
C ILE A 301 13.38 3.27 -9.57
N HIS A 302 14.47 4.03 -9.71
CA HIS A 302 14.72 4.86 -10.88
C HIS A 302 14.83 4.02 -12.16
N GLU A 303 15.58 2.91 -12.11
CA GLU A 303 15.69 1.98 -13.24
C GLU A 303 14.38 1.26 -13.57
N ILE A 304 13.53 0.97 -12.56
CA ILE A 304 12.18 0.42 -12.80
C ILE A 304 11.35 1.41 -13.61
N MET A 305 11.40 2.69 -13.28
CA MET A 305 10.65 3.73 -14.01
C MET A 305 11.10 3.92 -15.46
N GLU A 306 12.32 3.52 -15.79
CA GLU A 306 12.84 3.51 -17.16
C GLU A 306 12.63 2.17 -17.91
N ASP A 307 12.15 1.13 -17.21
CA ASP A 307 11.91 -0.19 -17.79
C ASP A 307 10.78 -0.14 -18.83
N ASP A 308 10.99 -0.77 -19.99
CA ASP A 308 10.08 -0.69 -21.13
C ASP A 308 8.71 -1.33 -20.85
N TRP A 309 8.67 -2.42 -20.06
CA TRP A 309 7.41 -3.03 -19.67
C TRP A 309 6.66 -2.13 -18.68
N PHE A 310 7.39 -1.55 -17.72
CA PHE A 310 6.81 -0.70 -16.68
C PHE A 310 6.23 0.61 -17.24
N LYS A 311 6.97 1.31 -18.12
CA LYS A 311 6.58 2.64 -18.60
C LYS A 311 5.50 2.62 -19.69
N GLN A 312 5.10 1.43 -20.17
CA GLN A 312 4.03 1.32 -21.16
C GLN A 312 2.73 1.90 -20.61
N ASP A 313 2.14 2.84 -21.36
CA ASP A 313 0.89 3.54 -21.00
C ASP A 313 0.94 4.24 -19.63
N MET A 314 2.14 4.66 -19.20
CA MET A 314 2.35 5.35 -17.91
C MET A 314 1.61 6.69 -17.90
N PRO A 315 0.69 6.93 -16.94
CA PRO A 315 0.02 8.22 -16.80
C PRO A 315 0.99 9.34 -16.38
N ASP A 316 0.86 10.51 -17.00
CA ASP A 316 1.75 11.66 -16.74
C ASP A 316 1.79 12.08 -15.26
N TYR A 317 0.66 11.97 -14.54
CA TYR A 317 0.58 12.37 -13.13
C TYR A 317 1.40 11.51 -12.18
N LEU A 318 1.81 10.31 -12.61
CA LEU A 318 2.66 9.40 -11.85
C LEU A 318 4.15 9.64 -12.06
N LEU A 319 4.52 10.45 -13.06
CA LEU A 319 5.92 10.74 -13.35
C LEU A 319 6.53 11.63 -12.26
N PRO A 320 7.76 11.32 -11.80
CA PRO A 320 8.49 12.20 -10.91
C PRO A 320 8.68 13.59 -11.52
N PRO A 321 8.82 14.65 -10.73
CA PRO A 321 9.01 16.02 -11.23
C PRO A 321 10.17 16.17 -12.20
N ASP A 322 11.21 15.39 -12.04
CA ASP A 322 12.40 15.41 -12.92
C ASP A 322 12.15 14.82 -14.30
N LEU A 323 11.19 13.89 -14.41
CA LEU A 323 10.78 13.27 -15.67
C LEU A 323 9.54 13.92 -16.27
N SER A 324 8.76 14.67 -15.47
CA SER A 324 7.68 15.48 -15.99
C SER A 324 8.27 16.64 -16.80
N LYS A 325 7.67 16.95 -17.96
CA LYS A 325 8.16 17.91 -18.97
C LYS A 325 8.43 19.35 -18.48
N ASN A 326 8.28 19.65 -17.21
CA ASN A 326 8.64 20.92 -16.60
C ASN A 326 10.09 20.89 -16.08
N LYS A 327 11.04 20.93 -17.03
CA LYS A 327 12.48 21.04 -16.75
C LYS A 327 12.92 22.34 -16.03
N ASN A 328 12.00 23.17 -15.58
CA ASN A 328 12.31 24.49 -14.99
C ASN A 328 11.77 24.72 -13.58
N SER A 329 11.28 23.74 -12.89
CA SER A 329 10.85 23.95 -11.50
C SER A 329 12.05 23.85 -10.56
N LYS A 330 12.49 25.01 -10.05
CA LYS A 330 13.29 25.07 -8.81
C LYS A 330 12.54 24.28 -7.74
N ILE A 331 13.27 23.51 -6.95
CA ILE A 331 12.72 22.88 -5.75
C ILE A 331 12.35 24.01 -4.80
N ASP A 332 11.07 24.29 -4.63
CA ASP A 332 10.59 25.26 -3.65
C ASP A 332 10.87 24.75 -2.25
N VAL A 333 11.41 25.62 -1.44
CA VAL A 333 11.69 25.35 -0.03
C VAL A 333 10.37 25.40 0.74
N ASP A 334 9.77 24.24 1.00
CA ASP A 334 8.61 24.12 1.86
C ASP A 334 9.07 24.10 3.33
N GLU A 335 8.85 25.19 4.04
CA GLU A 335 9.27 25.37 5.44
C GLU A 335 8.61 24.35 6.39
N ASP A 336 7.40 23.86 6.08
CA ASP A 336 6.74 22.84 6.89
C ASP A 336 7.41 21.47 6.71
N VAL A 337 7.87 21.16 5.49
CA VAL A 337 8.67 19.97 5.19
C VAL A 337 10.04 20.05 5.90
N ILE A 338 10.71 21.19 5.83
CA ILE A 338 12.00 21.38 6.51
C ILE A 338 11.86 21.23 8.02
N ARG A 339 10.85 21.90 8.61
CA ARG A 339 10.59 21.78 10.05
C ARG A 339 10.32 20.34 10.46
N ALA A 340 9.54 19.63 9.68
CA ALA A 340 9.22 18.25 9.96
C ALA A 340 10.44 17.31 9.81
N LEU A 341 11.30 17.52 8.81
CA LEU A 341 12.55 16.80 8.66
C LEU A 341 13.52 17.09 9.82
N SER A 342 13.60 18.34 10.27
CA SER A 342 14.42 18.71 11.43
C SER A 342 13.93 18.05 12.72
N VAL A 343 12.61 18.04 12.95
CA VAL A 343 12.01 17.48 14.16
C VAL A 343 12.04 15.95 14.16
N THR A 344 11.80 15.31 13.00
CA THR A 344 11.67 13.84 12.90
C THR A 344 12.98 13.12 12.69
N MET A 345 13.92 13.75 11.99
CA MET A 345 15.17 13.11 11.56
C MET A 345 16.41 13.76 12.20
N GLY A 346 16.24 14.84 12.95
CA GLY A 346 17.33 15.54 13.63
C GLY A 346 18.31 16.26 12.70
N TYR A 347 17.91 16.53 11.44
CA TYR A 347 18.74 17.31 10.53
C TYR A 347 18.67 18.78 10.90
N ASP A 348 19.81 19.49 10.81
CA ASP A 348 19.85 20.93 10.95
C ASP A 348 19.13 21.60 9.77
N ARG A 349 18.32 22.63 10.07
CA ARG A 349 17.56 23.37 9.06
C ARG A 349 18.45 23.93 7.96
N ASP A 350 19.58 24.51 8.36
CA ASP A 350 20.48 25.17 7.41
C ASP A 350 21.22 24.16 6.53
N GLU A 351 21.50 22.94 7.04
CA GLU A 351 22.02 21.83 6.23
C GLU A 351 21.00 21.41 5.17
N ILE A 352 19.72 21.28 5.52
CA ILE A 352 18.65 20.91 4.58
C ILE A 352 18.53 21.96 3.48
N VAL A 353 18.48 23.26 3.84
CA VAL A 353 18.38 24.36 2.89
C VAL A 353 19.60 24.38 1.94
N ASN A 354 20.80 24.22 2.48
CA ASN A 354 22.03 24.16 1.69
C ASN A 354 22.05 23.03 0.67
N VAL A 355 21.54 21.85 1.05
CA VAL A 355 21.41 20.70 0.13
C VAL A 355 20.43 21.01 -1.01
N ILE A 356 19.29 21.62 -0.70
CA ILE A 356 18.29 22.03 -1.69
C ILE A 356 18.86 23.09 -2.64
N GLU A 357 19.52 24.10 -2.10
CA GLU A 357 20.17 25.15 -2.93
C GLU A 357 21.26 24.58 -3.84
N LYS A 358 22.05 23.63 -3.33
CA LYS A 358 23.09 22.95 -4.12
C LYS A 358 22.48 22.13 -5.25
N ALA A 359 21.39 21.40 -4.97
CA ALA A 359 20.63 20.66 -5.97
C ALA A 359 20.04 21.62 -7.03
N ASN A 360 19.44 22.73 -6.64
CA ASN A 360 18.91 23.75 -7.54
C ASN A 360 20.01 24.38 -8.43
N LYS A 361 21.21 24.61 -7.89
CA LYS A 361 22.36 25.12 -8.66
C LYS A 361 22.88 24.08 -9.67
N GLN A 362 22.90 22.80 -9.33
CA GLN A 362 23.30 21.73 -10.25
C GLN A 362 22.29 21.56 -11.39
N VAL A 363 20.99 21.66 -11.13
CA VAL A 363 19.95 21.66 -12.17
C VAL A 363 20.12 22.86 -13.11
N ALA A 364 20.43 24.04 -12.57
CA ALA A 364 20.68 25.26 -13.39
C ALA A 364 21.96 25.15 -14.25
N ALA A 365 23.01 24.51 -13.74
CA ALA A 365 24.28 24.32 -14.45
C ALA A 365 24.18 23.23 -15.53
N GLY A 366 23.41 22.15 -15.29
CA GLY A 366 23.17 21.10 -16.28
C GLY A 366 22.40 21.56 -17.51
N ASN A 367 21.56 22.61 -17.37
CA ASN A 367 20.83 23.22 -18.48
C ASN A 367 21.70 24.12 -19.36
N SER A 368 22.87 24.56 -18.89
CA SER A 368 23.79 25.44 -19.67
C SER A 368 24.72 24.65 -20.61
N SER A 369 24.92 23.36 -20.36
CA SER A 369 25.79 22.49 -21.16
C SER A 369 25.07 21.75 -22.30
N SER A 370 23.75 21.89 -22.43
CA SER A 370 22.93 21.28 -23.48
C SER A 370 22.60 22.25 -24.63
N GLN A 371 23.16 23.46 -24.63
CA GLN A 371 22.97 24.48 -25.66
C GLN A 371 24.28 24.88 -26.39
N GLN A 372 25.27 23.99 -26.44
CA GLN A 372 26.44 24.18 -27.34
C GLN A 372 26.55 23.03 -28.31
#